data_8cb309b8b258cbec70bcaaebdc7aa950
#
_entry.id   8cb309b8b258cbec70bcaaebdc7aa950
#
_cell.length_a   1.000
_cell.length_b   1.000
_cell.length_c   1.000
_cell.angle_alpha   90.00
_cell.angle_beta   90.00
_cell.angle_gamma   90.00
#
_symmetry.space_group_name_H-M   'P 1'
#
loop_
_entity.id
_entity.type
_entity.pdbx_description
1 polymer ?
#
loop_
_entity_poly.entity_id
_entity_poly.type
_entity_poly.pdbx_seq_one_letter_code
_entity_poly.pdbx_strand_id
1 'polypeptide(L)'
;MRNSKIAVAGLLITAALTVLTGCKSRSLADGVYEGKSSVYEGEGGGAGYGVATVTISGGVITDCVYLTYEPDGTLKDEEYGKQSGEIANPDFYNKAQRAVMASTKYGEDLVKVQDAKAVDAITGATISYNEFKEAVADALRQAKK
;
A
#
# COMPACT_ATOMS: atom_id res chain seq x y z
N MET A 1 -23.52 34.18 -72.44
CA MET A 1 -23.51 32.77 -72.02
C MET A 1 -22.14 32.48 -71.43
N ARG A 2 -22.02 32.38 -70.14
CA ARG A 2 -20.77 31.98 -69.47
C ARG A 2 -21.11 30.92 -68.42
N ASN A 3 -20.73 29.71 -68.69
CA ASN A 3 -20.86 28.59 -67.77
C ASN A 3 -19.76 28.68 -66.69
N SER A 4 -20.16 28.93 -65.47
CA SER A 4 -19.29 28.87 -64.33
C SER A 4 -19.31 27.48 -63.74
N LYS A 5 -18.22 26.74 -63.83
CA LYS A 5 -18.04 25.41 -63.22
C LYS A 5 -17.58 25.64 -61.76
N ILE A 6 -18.42 25.31 -60.83
CA ILE A 6 -18.08 25.28 -59.41
C ILE A 6 -17.39 23.95 -59.12
N ALA A 7 -16.10 24.04 -58.80
CA ALA A 7 -15.33 22.91 -58.30
C ALA A 7 -15.60 22.72 -56.79
N VAL A 8 -16.19 21.60 -56.44
CA VAL A 8 -16.36 21.20 -55.04
C VAL A 8 -15.06 20.51 -54.60
N ALA A 9 -14.29 21.22 -53.77
CA ALA A 9 -13.12 20.63 -53.12
C ALA A 9 -13.57 19.75 -51.95
N GLY A 10 -13.45 18.43 -52.13
CA GLY A 10 -13.68 17.46 -51.05
C GLY A 10 -12.61 17.53 -49.99
N LEU A 11 -13.00 17.90 -48.79
CA LEU A 11 -12.13 17.86 -47.58
C LEU A 11 -12.08 16.43 -47.06
N LEU A 12 -10.98 15.74 -47.32
CA LEU A 12 -10.68 14.45 -46.73
C LEU A 12 -10.25 14.68 -45.27
N ILE A 13 -11.15 14.43 -44.32
CA ILE A 13 -10.84 14.37 -42.91
C ILE A 13 -10.23 12.99 -42.64
N THR A 14 -8.91 12.92 -42.58
CA THR A 14 -8.21 11.75 -42.07
C THR A 14 -8.36 11.72 -40.55
N ALA A 15 -9.25 10.90 -40.03
CA ALA A 15 -9.34 10.59 -38.62
C ALA A 15 -8.07 9.82 -38.23
N ALA A 16 -7.15 10.49 -37.58
CA ALA A 16 -6.01 9.85 -36.94
C ALA A 16 -6.51 9.05 -35.71
N LEU A 17 -6.60 7.75 -35.91
CA LEU A 17 -6.89 6.81 -34.84
C LEU A 17 -5.63 6.72 -33.94
N THR A 18 -5.59 7.54 -32.89
CA THR A 18 -4.57 7.42 -31.85
C THR A 18 -4.86 6.14 -31.08
N VAL A 19 -4.11 5.08 -31.44
CA VAL A 19 -4.05 3.87 -30.63
C VAL A 19 -3.36 4.25 -29.32
N LEU A 20 -4.14 4.51 -28.28
CA LEU A 20 -3.65 4.53 -26.92
C LEU A 20 -3.18 3.11 -26.58
N THR A 21 -1.90 2.84 -26.77
CA THR A 21 -1.25 1.68 -26.19
C THR A 21 -1.32 1.85 -24.68
N GLY A 22 -2.43 1.43 -24.07
CA GLY A 22 -2.58 1.36 -22.63
C GLY A 22 -1.47 0.45 -22.11
N CYS A 23 -0.58 1.01 -21.28
CA CYS A 23 0.24 0.20 -20.41
C CYS A 23 -0.69 -0.79 -19.73
N LYS A 24 -0.48 -2.08 -19.97
CA LYS A 24 -1.17 -3.16 -19.28
C LYS A 24 -0.72 -3.10 -17.82
N SER A 25 -1.38 -2.28 -17.02
CA SER A 25 -1.31 -2.41 -15.57
C SER A 25 -1.83 -3.82 -15.29
N ARG A 26 -0.98 -4.65 -14.68
CA ARG A 26 -1.40 -6.00 -14.27
C ARG A 26 -2.61 -5.82 -13.39
N SER A 27 -3.77 -6.25 -13.86
CA SER A 27 -5.00 -6.15 -13.09
C SER A 27 -4.90 -7.09 -11.90
N LEU A 28 -5.11 -6.54 -10.71
CA LEU A 28 -5.24 -7.33 -9.50
C LEU A 28 -6.57 -8.09 -9.54
N ALA A 29 -6.58 -9.31 -9.04
CA ALA A 29 -7.81 -10.08 -8.86
C ALA A 29 -8.56 -9.55 -7.65
N ASP A 30 -9.87 -9.44 -7.76
CA ASP A 30 -10.73 -9.10 -6.62
C ASP A 30 -10.65 -10.20 -5.57
N GLY A 31 -10.63 -9.80 -4.30
CA GLY A 31 -10.52 -10.71 -3.17
C GLY A 31 -9.92 -10.05 -1.93
N VAL A 32 -9.72 -10.84 -0.90
CA VAL A 32 -9.02 -10.46 0.33
C VAL A 32 -7.74 -11.29 0.40
N TYR A 33 -6.61 -10.62 0.56
CA TYR A 33 -5.30 -11.25 0.54
C TYR A 33 -4.51 -10.86 1.78
N GLU A 34 -3.99 -11.86 2.48
CA GLU A 34 -3.12 -11.65 3.62
C GLU A 34 -1.66 -11.86 3.21
N GLY A 35 -0.82 -10.91 3.57
CA GLY A 35 0.62 -11.00 3.37
C GLY A 35 1.37 -10.72 4.65
N LYS A 36 2.55 -11.31 4.78
CA LYS A 36 3.40 -11.22 5.96
C LYS A 36 4.80 -10.76 5.58
N SER A 37 5.40 -9.91 6.42
CA SER A 37 6.82 -9.55 6.28
C SER A 37 7.73 -10.65 6.84
N SER A 38 9.01 -10.55 6.53
CA SER A 38 10.05 -11.24 7.29
C SER A 38 10.04 -10.75 8.76
N VAL A 39 10.56 -11.60 9.66
CA VAL A 39 10.74 -11.22 11.07
C VAL A 39 11.98 -10.32 11.16
N TYR A 40 11.81 -9.13 11.74
CA TYR A 40 12.92 -8.27 12.12
C TYR A 40 13.40 -8.65 13.52
N GLU A 41 14.68 -9.00 13.65
CA GLU A 41 15.30 -9.44 14.89
C GLU A 41 16.25 -8.37 15.47
N GLY A 42 15.92 -7.09 15.32
CA GLY A 42 16.78 -5.98 15.71
C GLY A 42 17.05 -5.89 17.21
N GLU A 43 18.27 -5.48 17.56
CA GLU A 43 18.64 -5.20 18.95
C GLU A 43 17.95 -3.92 19.47
N GLY A 44 17.61 -3.88 20.74
CA GLY A 44 17.13 -2.68 21.44
C GLY A 44 15.63 -2.39 21.29
N GLY A 45 14.82 -3.38 20.95
CA GLY A 45 13.37 -3.27 20.79
C GLY A 45 12.94 -3.10 19.32
N GLY A 46 11.68 -3.33 19.06
CA GLY A 46 11.11 -3.27 17.71
C GLY A 46 11.14 -4.60 16.94
N ALA A 47 11.75 -5.66 17.50
CA ALA A 47 11.70 -7.00 16.91
C ALA A 47 10.25 -7.44 16.62
N GLY A 48 10.04 -8.15 15.51
CA GLY A 48 8.73 -8.64 15.14
C GLY A 48 8.49 -8.68 13.65
N TYR A 49 7.23 -8.67 13.25
CA TYR A 49 6.81 -8.73 11.86
C TYR A 49 5.48 -8.00 11.64
N GLY A 50 5.22 -7.65 10.40
CA GLY A 50 3.97 -7.06 9.98
C GLY A 50 3.09 -8.03 9.19
N VAL A 51 1.77 -7.89 9.35
CA VAL A 51 0.75 -8.59 8.57
C VAL A 51 -0.16 -7.56 7.93
N ALA A 52 -0.34 -7.65 6.62
CA ALA A 52 -1.24 -6.80 5.86
C ALA A 52 -2.39 -7.63 5.29
N THR A 53 -3.62 -7.29 5.64
CA THR A 53 -4.83 -7.82 5.01
C THR A 53 -5.35 -6.79 4.02
N VAL A 54 -5.22 -7.08 2.73
CA VAL A 54 -5.56 -6.17 1.62
C VAL A 54 -6.81 -6.64 0.93
N THR A 55 -7.82 -5.78 0.86
CA THR A 55 -9.06 -6.03 0.10
C THR A 55 -8.98 -5.35 -1.27
N ILE A 56 -9.23 -6.11 -2.33
CA ILE A 56 -9.23 -5.63 -3.70
C ILE A 56 -10.63 -5.81 -4.29
N SER A 57 -11.15 -4.76 -4.89
CA SER A 57 -12.43 -4.77 -5.61
C SER A 57 -12.33 -3.88 -6.86
N GLY A 58 -12.81 -4.40 -8.00
CA GLY A 58 -12.68 -3.71 -9.28
C GLY A 58 -11.22 -3.50 -9.73
N GLY A 59 -10.31 -4.35 -9.24
CA GLY A 59 -8.88 -4.27 -9.57
C GLY A 59 -8.11 -3.18 -8.81
N VAL A 60 -8.73 -2.52 -7.81
CA VAL A 60 -8.11 -1.50 -6.96
C VAL A 60 -8.16 -1.91 -5.49
N ILE A 61 -7.21 -1.42 -4.70
CA ILE A 61 -7.17 -1.64 -3.25
C ILE A 61 -8.26 -0.77 -2.62
N THR A 62 -9.24 -1.40 -1.98
CA THR A 62 -10.36 -0.70 -1.33
C THR A 62 -10.24 -0.65 0.18
N ASP A 63 -9.46 -1.54 0.77
CA ASP A 63 -9.17 -1.54 2.20
C ASP A 63 -7.80 -2.18 2.48
N CYS A 64 -7.16 -1.75 3.56
CA CYS A 64 -5.93 -2.36 4.06
C CYS A 64 -5.87 -2.25 5.58
N VAL A 65 -5.91 -3.38 6.25
CA VAL A 65 -5.61 -3.50 7.68
C VAL A 65 -4.17 -3.96 7.82
N TYR A 66 -3.34 -3.14 8.45
CA TYR A 66 -1.95 -3.48 8.71
C TYR A 66 -1.70 -3.52 10.22
N LEU A 67 -1.22 -4.65 10.69
CA LEU A 67 -0.94 -4.93 12.11
C LEU A 67 0.50 -5.40 12.28
N THR A 68 1.10 -5.11 13.42
CA THR A 68 2.44 -5.56 13.77
C THR A 68 2.42 -6.46 14.99
N TYR A 69 3.32 -7.44 15.01
CA TYR A 69 3.40 -8.46 16.03
C TYR A 69 4.82 -8.59 16.56
N GLU A 70 4.95 -9.01 17.81
CA GLU A 70 6.22 -9.47 18.35
C GLU A 70 6.64 -10.82 17.73
N PRO A 71 7.90 -11.26 17.85
CA PRO A 71 8.35 -12.50 17.24
C PRO A 71 7.57 -13.75 17.69
N ASP A 72 7.01 -13.72 18.90
CA ASP A 72 6.20 -14.80 19.48
C ASP A 72 4.73 -14.79 19.02
N GLY A 73 4.33 -13.79 18.23
CA GLY A 73 2.97 -13.63 17.72
C GLY A 73 2.06 -12.75 18.58
N THR A 74 2.58 -12.12 19.62
CA THR A 74 1.81 -11.15 20.42
C THR A 74 1.57 -9.89 19.61
N LEU A 75 0.31 -9.44 19.53
CA LEU A 75 -0.05 -8.20 18.84
C LEU A 75 0.60 -6.99 19.53
N LYS A 76 1.21 -6.12 18.75
CA LYS A 76 1.68 -4.82 19.23
C LYS A 76 0.52 -3.84 19.27
N ASP A 77 -0.09 -3.71 20.43
CA ASP A 77 -1.22 -2.84 20.73
C ASP A 77 -0.86 -1.76 21.76
N GLU A 78 -1.82 -1.28 22.53
CA GLU A 78 -1.63 -0.30 23.61
C GLU A 78 -0.81 -0.85 24.80
N GLU A 79 -0.66 -2.16 24.91
CA GLU A 79 0.19 -2.79 25.94
C GLU A 79 1.66 -2.89 25.49
N TYR A 80 1.92 -2.77 24.18
CA TYR A 80 3.26 -2.87 23.64
C TYR A 80 4.18 -1.77 24.18
N GLY A 81 5.29 -2.18 24.76
CA GLY A 81 6.25 -1.27 25.41
C GLY A 81 6.05 -1.10 26.91
N LYS A 82 4.99 -1.70 27.49
CA LYS A 82 4.85 -1.82 28.95
C LYS A 82 5.62 -3.01 29.50
N GLN A 83 5.91 -2.99 30.78
CA GLN A 83 6.48 -4.11 31.52
C GLN A 83 5.52 -4.47 32.67
N SER A 84 5.03 -5.70 32.67
CA SER A 84 4.02 -6.17 33.63
C SER A 84 2.79 -5.25 33.75
N GLY A 85 2.34 -4.68 32.61
CA GLY A 85 1.20 -3.77 32.55
C GLY A 85 1.49 -2.32 32.93
N GLU A 86 2.74 -1.98 33.29
CA GLU A 86 3.13 -0.64 33.72
C GLU A 86 4.14 0.00 32.75
N ILE A 87 4.10 1.33 32.65
CA ILE A 87 5.05 2.11 31.84
C ILE A 87 6.33 2.33 32.65
N ALA A 88 7.24 1.34 32.63
CA ALA A 88 8.52 1.43 33.33
C ALA A 88 9.51 2.39 32.65
N ASN A 89 9.42 2.54 31.32
CA ASN A 89 10.23 3.47 30.52
C ASN A 89 9.33 4.29 29.59
N PRO A 90 8.97 5.54 29.97
CA PRO A 90 8.08 6.38 29.17
C PRO A 90 8.60 6.69 27.76
N ASP A 91 9.91 6.87 27.58
CA ASP A 91 10.49 7.19 26.28
C ASP A 91 10.38 5.99 25.33
N PHE A 92 10.65 4.80 25.83
CA PHE A 92 10.48 3.56 25.06
C PHE A 92 9.00 3.33 24.73
N TYR A 93 8.10 3.45 25.72
CA TYR A 93 6.67 3.30 25.52
C TYR A 93 6.13 4.27 24.46
N ASN A 94 6.48 5.56 24.57
CA ASN A 94 6.06 6.57 23.60
C ASN A 94 6.57 6.26 22.18
N LYS A 95 7.78 5.71 22.05
CA LYS A 95 8.33 5.27 20.77
C LYS A 95 7.56 4.07 20.22
N ALA A 96 7.27 3.09 21.07
CA ALA A 96 6.51 1.90 20.75
C ALA A 96 5.10 2.25 20.24
N GLN A 97 4.40 3.12 20.98
CA GLN A 97 3.05 3.55 20.62
C GLN A 97 3.00 4.38 19.33
N ARG A 98 4.04 5.16 19.01
CA ARG A 98 4.13 5.81 17.69
C ARG A 98 4.22 4.81 16.55
N ALA A 99 4.93 3.70 16.74
CA ALA A 99 5.01 2.65 15.73
C ALA A 99 3.67 1.93 15.55
N VAL A 100 2.94 1.67 16.64
CA VAL A 100 1.58 1.10 16.61
C VAL A 100 0.61 2.01 15.85
N MET A 101 0.59 3.31 16.17
CA MET A 101 -0.25 4.28 15.45
C MET A 101 0.12 4.41 13.96
N ALA A 102 1.41 4.35 13.65
CA ALA A 102 1.88 4.40 12.28
C ALA A 102 1.35 3.22 11.44
N SER A 103 1.15 2.05 12.03
CA SER A 103 0.62 0.87 11.34
C SER A 103 -0.79 1.13 10.76
N THR A 104 -1.70 1.71 11.55
CA THR A 104 -3.03 2.11 11.06
C THR A 104 -2.91 3.11 9.90
N LYS A 105 -2.05 4.13 10.07
CA LYS A 105 -1.87 5.17 9.06
C LYS A 105 -1.32 4.64 7.74
N TYR A 106 -0.40 3.68 7.76
CA TYR A 106 0.13 3.05 6.54
C TYR A 106 -0.96 2.32 5.76
N GLY A 107 -1.87 1.60 6.42
CA GLY A 107 -3.01 0.95 5.77
C GLY A 107 -3.94 1.96 5.08
N GLU A 108 -4.31 3.03 5.79
CA GLU A 108 -5.15 4.11 5.23
C GLU A 108 -4.52 4.81 4.03
N ASP A 109 -3.21 5.08 4.10
CA ASP A 109 -2.51 5.78 3.02
C ASP A 109 -2.32 4.88 1.80
N LEU A 110 -2.13 3.57 1.98
CA LEU A 110 -2.09 2.61 0.88
C LEU A 110 -3.36 2.66 0.04
N VAL A 111 -4.53 2.71 0.67
CA VAL A 111 -5.81 2.80 -0.05
C VAL A 111 -5.89 4.08 -0.89
N LYS A 112 -5.32 5.19 -0.41
CA LYS A 112 -5.31 6.47 -1.14
C LYS A 112 -4.37 6.47 -2.33
N VAL A 113 -3.13 5.93 -2.14
CA VAL A 113 -2.06 6.03 -3.14
C VAL A 113 -1.93 4.78 -4.02
N GLN A 114 -2.52 3.66 -3.63
CA GLN A 114 -2.56 2.39 -4.39
C GLN A 114 -1.19 1.72 -4.64
N ASP A 115 -0.12 2.24 -4.04
CA ASP A 115 1.24 1.69 -4.13
C ASP A 115 1.95 1.85 -2.78
N ALA A 116 2.36 0.73 -2.18
CA ALA A 116 3.06 0.76 -0.90
C ALA A 116 4.39 1.54 -0.93
N LYS A 117 5.01 1.68 -2.10
CA LYS A 117 6.24 2.47 -2.26
C LYS A 117 5.97 3.97 -2.31
N ALA A 118 4.74 4.37 -2.61
CA ALA A 118 4.30 5.76 -2.64
C ALA A 118 3.74 6.23 -1.28
N VAL A 119 3.59 5.32 -0.31
CA VAL A 119 3.24 5.69 1.08
C VAL A 119 4.47 6.31 1.74
N ASP A 120 4.28 7.46 2.39
CA ASP A 120 5.36 8.15 3.09
C ASP A 120 5.75 7.45 4.39
N ALA A 121 7.05 7.33 4.65
CA ALA A 121 7.55 6.79 5.91
C ALA A 121 7.30 7.78 7.07
N ILE A 122 6.74 7.28 8.16
CA ILE A 122 6.50 8.08 9.38
C ILE A 122 7.77 8.10 10.23
N THR A 123 8.18 9.29 10.64
CA THR A 123 9.38 9.47 11.48
C THR A 123 9.28 8.65 12.77
N GLY A 124 10.30 7.84 13.04
CA GLY A 124 10.37 6.96 14.20
C GLY A 124 9.66 5.61 14.03
N ALA A 125 9.10 5.32 12.83
CA ALA A 125 8.44 4.05 12.50
C ALA A 125 9.07 3.36 11.27
N THR A 126 10.38 3.51 11.04
CA THR A 126 11.07 3.00 9.85
C THR A 126 11.03 1.47 9.74
N ILE A 127 11.16 0.77 10.87
CA ILE A 127 11.08 -0.71 10.91
C ILE A 127 9.68 -1.13 10.45
N SER A 128 8.66 -0.59 11.09
CA SER A 128 7.26 -0.85 10.76
C SER A 128 6.92 -0.51 9.29
N TYR A 129 7.53 0.56 8.74
CA TYR A 129 7.38 0.90 7.32
C TYR A 129 7.98 -0.14 6.37
N ASN A 130 9.14 -0.70 6.71
CA ASN A 130 9.76 -1.74 5.88
C ASN A 130 8.95 -3.04 5.95
N GLU A 131 8.54 -3.45 7.15
CA GLU A 131 7.64 -4.59 7.37
C GLU A 131 6.31 -4.42 6.60
N PHE A 132 5.72 -3.22 6.63
CA PHE A 132 4.52 -2.87 5.87
C PHE A 132 4.69 -3.10 4.37
N LYS A 133 5.77 -2.58 3.77
CA LYS A 133 6.03 -2.76 2.34
C LYS A 133 6.19 -4.23 1.95
N GLU A 134 6.87 -5.01 2.78
CA GLU A 134 7.05 -6.45 2.55
C GLU A 134 5.72 -7.20 2.65
N ALA A 135 4.94 -6.95 3.71
CA ALA A 135 3.64 -7.58 3.92
C ALA A 135 2.66 -7.26 2.78
N VAL A 136 2.56 -5.99 2.37
CA VAL A 136 1.72 -5.60 1.23
C VAL A 136 2.21 -6.25 -0.07
N ALA A 137 3.52 -6.29 -0.31
CA ALA A 137 4.06 -6.94 -1.50
C ALA A 137 3.74 -8.43 -1.54
N ASP A 138 3.75 -9.11 -0.39
CA ASP A 138 3.38 -10.51 -0.26
C ASP A 138 1.89 -10.74 -0.56
N ALA A 139 0.99 -9.92 0.01
CA ALA A 139 -0.44 -9.96 -0.26
C ALA A 139 -0.74 -9.71 -1.76
N LEU A 140 -0.16 -8.65 -2.34
CA LEU A 140 -0.39 -8.30 -3.74
C LEU A 140 0.22 -9.29 -4.73
N ARG A 141 1.24 -10.07 -4.33
CA ARG A 141 1.77 -11.16 -5.16
C ARG A 141 0.72 -12.24 -5.40
N GLN A 142 -0.10 -12.55 -4.39
CA GLN A 142 -1.20 -13.53 -4.47
C GLN A 142 -2.35 -13.02 -5.34
N ALA A 143 -2.56 -11.71 -5.40
CA ALA A 143 -3.62 -11.08 -6.18
C ALA A 143 -3.30 -10.92 -7.68
N LYS A 144 -2.07 -11.19 -8.11
CA LYS A 144 -1.68 -11.05 -9.53
C LYS A 144 -2.34 -12.14 -10.39
N LYS A 145 -2.98 -11.70 -11.46
CA LYS A 145 -3.51 -12.56 -12.52
C LYS A 145 -2.44 -12.94 -13.52
#